data_c13062fcc66dc90da6e7684697ed27c7
#
_entry.id   c13062fcc66dc90da6e7684697ed27c7
#
_cell.length_a   1.000
_cell.length_b   1.000
_cell.length_c   1.000
_cell.angle_alpha   90.00
_cell.angle_beta   90.00
_cell.angle_gamma   90.00
#
_symmetry.space_group_name_H-M   'P 1'
#
loop_
_entity.id
_entity.type
_entity.pdbx_description
1 polymer ?
#
loop_
_entity_poly.entity_id
_entity_poly.type
_entity_poly.pdbx_seq_one_letter_code
_entity_poly.pdbx_strand_id
1 'polypeptide(L)'
;MLSLKLFLVTLFLSLQTLFIASQTLLPSNSSSTICKTTPDPKFCKSVFPQTSQGDVREYGRFSLRKSLTQSRKFTRTIDKYLKRNNALLSQSAVGALQDCRYLASLTTDYLITSFETVNITTSSKTLSFSKADEIQTLLSAALTNEQTCLDGINTAASSSWTIRNGVALPLINDTKLFSVSLALFTKGWVPKKKKQVASYSWAHPKNTHSHTKPFRHFRNGALPLKMTEHTRAVYESLSRRKLADDDNDVNTVLVSDIVTVNQNGTGNFTTITEAVNSAPNKTDGTAGYFVIYVTSGVYEENVVIAKNKRYLMMIGDGINRTVVTGNRNVVDGWTTFNSATF
;
A
#
# COMPACT_ATOMS: atom_id res chain seq x y z
N MET A 1 72.11 14.64 17.37
CA MET A 1 71.26 14.89 16.20
C MET A 1 70.69 13.64 15.58
N LEU A 2 71.34 12.48 15.66
CA LEU A 2 70.84 11.22 15.08
C LEU A 2 69.62 10.65 15.89
N SER A 3 69.67 10.76 17.23
CA SER A 3 68.58 10.29 18.12
C SER A 3 67.25 11.00 17.94
N LEU A 4 67.27 12.32 17.70
CA LEU A 4 66.07 13.11 17.48
C LEU A 4 65.38 12.79 16.12
N LYS A 5 66.16 12.50 15.09
CA LYS A 5 65.64 12.08 13.79
C LYS A 5 64.99 10.70 13.85
N LEU A 6 65.59 9.78 14.62
CA LEU A 6 65.01 8.43 14.82
C LEU A 6 63.69 8.49 15.58
N PHE A 7 63.57 9.36 16.59
CA PHE A 7 62.36 9.57 17.36
C PHE A 7 61.22 10.18 16.51
N LEU A 8 61.54 11.12 15.65
CA LEU A 8 60.57 11.72 14.74
C LEU A 8 60.06 10.72 13.68
N VAL A 9 60.95 9.85 13.15
CA VAL A 9 60.55 8.81 12.20
C VAL A 9 59.65 7.74 12.85
N THR A 10 59.96 7.32 14.08
CA THR A 10 59.09 6.34 14.80
C THR A 10 57.75 6.95 15.19
N LEU A 11 57.73 8.24 15.55
CA LEU A 11 56.49 8.96 15.84
C LEU A 11 55.60 9.09 14.58
N PHE A 12 56.22 9.38 13.44
CA PHE A 12 55.54 9.52 12.16
C PHE A 12 54.96 8.18 11.68
N LEU A 13 55.71 7.08 11.83
CA LEU A 13 55.27 5.73 11.52
C LEU A 13 54.13 5.28 12.46
N SER A 14 54.15 5.61 13.76
CA SER A 14 53.09 5.31 14.69
C SER A 14 51.82 6.13 14.41
N LEU A 15 51.90 7.38 13.99
CA LEU A 15 50.76 8.17 13.56
C LEU A 15 50.14 7.61 12.27
N GLN A 16 50.92 7.12 11.32
CA GLN A 16 50.40 6.51 10.11
C GLN A 16 49.65 5.20 10.40
N THR A 17 50.14 4.37 11.34
CA THR A 17 49.41 3.15 11.76
C THR A 17 48.13 3.46 12.50
N LEU A 18 48.05 4.53 13.28
CA LEU A 18 46.82 5.01 13.92
C LEU A 18 45.78 5.55 12.89
N PHE A 19 46.25 6.20 11.82
CA PHE A 19 45.37 6.67 10.74
C PHE A 19 44.78 5.51 9.91
N ILE A 20 45.52 4.43 9.72
CA ILE A 20 45.07 3.24 8.99
C ILE A 20 44.08 2.42 9.85
N ALA A 21 44.26 2.39 11.18
CA ALA A 21 43.38 1.68 12.10
C ALA A 21 42.03 2.39 12.36
N SER A 22 41.90 3.68 12.05
CA SER A 22 40.66 4.44 12.25
C SER A 22 39.69 4.40 11.07
N GLN A 23 40.01 3.73 9.98
CA GLN A 23 39.02 3.31 8.99
C GLN A 23 38.27 2.12 9.57
N THR A 24 37.39 2.37 10.52
CA THR A 24 36.31 1.44 10.83
C THR A 24 35.58 1.18 9.54
N LEU A 25 35.83 0.03 8.96
CA LEU A 25 35.04 -0.54 7.87
C LEU A 25 33.59 -0.63 8.38
N LEU A 26 32.83 0.43 8.16
CA LEU A 26 31.38 0.31 8.15
C LEU A 26 31.08 -0.90 7.27
N PRO A 27 30.34 -1.91 7.74
CA PRO A 27 30.07 -3.09 6.95
C PRO A 27 29.38 -2.60 5.69
N SER A 28 30.11 -2.56 4.57
CA SER A 28 29.55 -2.25 3.26
C SER A 28 28.57 -3.38 2.94
N ASN A 29 27.29 -3.12 3.19
CA ASN A 29 26.24 -4.05 2.82
C ASN A 29 26.22 -4.12 1.30
N SER A 30 26.89 -5.12 0.75
CA SER A 30 26.86 -5.38 -0.68
C SER A 30 25.41 -5.61 -1.12
N SER A 31 25.08 -5.29 -2.36
CA SER A 31 23.77 -5.59 -2.98
C SER A 31 23.36 -7.04 -2.73
N SER A 32 24.33 -7.96 -2.68
CA SER A 32 24.11 -9.38 -2.38
C SER A 32 23.47 -9.62 -1.01
N THR A 33 23.90 -8.91 0.04
CA THR A 33 23.36 -9.07 1.40
C THR A 33 21.96 -8.44 1.52
N ILE A 34 21.77 -7.28 0.90
CA ILE A 34 20.50 -6.55 0.93
C ILE A 34 19.42 -7.31 0.15
N CYS A 35 19.75 -7.83 -1.02
CA CYS A 35 18.83 -8.58 -1.87
C CYS A 35 18.38 -9.92 -1.29
N LYS A 36 19.12 -10.54 -0.36
CA LYS A 36 18.69 -11.78 0.31
C LYS A 36 17.33 -11.67 1.00
N THR A 37 16.91 -10.47 1.34
CA THR A 37 15.65 -10.21 2.06
C THR A 37 14.49 -9.82 1.14
N THR A 38 14.70 -9.84 -0.17
CA THR A 38 13.68 -9.55 -1.18
C THR A 38 13.06 -10.85 -1.71
N PRO A 39 11.82 -10.83 -2.23
CA PRO A 39 11.17 -12.02 -2.76
C PRO A 39 11.90 -12.69 -3.93
N ASP A 40 12.60 -11.90 -4.75
CA ASP A 40 13.45 -12.41 -5.84
C ASP A 40 14.89 -11.87 -5.70
N PRO A 41 15.77 -12.56 -4.95
CA PRO A 41 17.14 -12.11 -4.72
C PRO A 41 18.00 -12.03 -5.99
N LYS A 42 17.75 -12.91 -6.97
CA LYS A 42 18.49 -12.92 -8.25
C LYS A 42 18.12 -11.70 -9.08
N PHE A 43 16.84 -11.44 -9.23
CA PHE A 43 16.35 -10.26 -9.93
C PHE A 43 16.79 -8.98 -9.22
N CYS A 44 16.65 -8.90 -7.90
CA CYS A 44 17.12 -7.76 -7.11
C CYS A 44 18.58 -7.43 -7.42
N LYS A 45 19.48 -8.42 -7.42
CA LYS A 45 20.89 -8.22 -7.76
C LYS A 45 21.11 -7.67 -9.17
N SER A 46 20.31 -8.11 -10.15
CA SER A 46 20.41 -7.64 -11.53
C SER A 46 19.93 -6.21 -11.73
N VAL A 47 19.10 -5.71 -10.80
CA VAL A 47 18.57 -4.33 -10.83
C VAL A 47 19.62 -3.30 -10.47
N PHE A 48 20.53 -3.64 -9.53
CA PHE A 48 21.51 -2.70 -8.96
C PHE A 48 22.86 -2.75 -9.69
N PRO A 49 23.54 -1.61 -9.80
CA PRO A 49 24.92 -1.60 -10.29
C PRO A 49 25.83 -2.46 -9.42
N GLN A 50 26.74 -3.20 -10.04
CA GLN A 50 27.66 -4.13 -9.35
C GLN A 50 28.59 -3.43 -8.35
N THR A 51 28.89 -2.16 -8.61
CA THR A 51 29.81 -1.33 -7.82
C THR A 51 29.11 -0.53 -6.72
N SER A 52 27.78 -0.60 -6.61
CA SER A 52 27.07 0.18 -5.62
C SER A 52 27.31 -0.37 -4.21
N GLN A 53 27.89 0.46 -3.37
CA GLN A 53 27.96 0.27 -1.91
C GLN A 53 26.98 1.25 -1.29
N GLY A 54 26.09 0.75 -0.44
CA GLY A 54 25.08 1.59 0.17
C GLY A 54 24.30 0.86 1.25
N ASP A 55 23.48 1.60 1.97
CA ASP A 55 22.55 1.04 2.94
C ASP A 55 21.23 0.60 2.26
N VAL A 56 20.36 -0.07 3.01
CA VAL A 56 19.06 -0.56 2.52
C VAL A 56 18.18 0.58 1.99
N ARG A 57 18.34 1.80 2.51
CA ARG A 57 17.55 2.96 2.10
C ARG A 57 18.02 3.52 0.77
N GLU A 58 19.32 3.55 0.51
CA GLU A 58 19.87 3.95 -0.78
C GLU A 58 19.41 3.01 -1.89
N TYR A 59 19.48 1.70 -1.64
CA TYR A 59 18.91 0.69 -2.55
C TYR A 59 17.40 0.83 -2.72
N GLY A 60 16.67 1.13 -1.63
CA GLY A 60 15.24 1.39 -1.65
C GLY A 60 14.88 2.62 -2.49
N ARG A 61 15.56 3.75 -2.31
CA ARG A 61 15.36 4.96 -3.14
C ARG A 61 15.67 4.69 -4.61
N PHE A 62 16.77 3.98 -4.88
CA PHE A 62 17.12 3.60 -6.24
C PHE A 62 16.03 2.74 -6.89
N SER A 63 15.56 1.69 -6.19
CA SER A 63 14.51 0.80 -6.71
C SER A 63 13.20 1.54 -6.96
N LEU A 64 12.77 2.42 -6.06
CA LEU A 64 11.56 3.23 -6.23
C LEU A 64 11.66 4.20 -7.41
N ARG A 65 12.81 4.85 -7.59
CA ARG A 65 13.07 5.70 -8.76
C ARG A 65 12.98 4.89 -10.06
N LYS A 66 13.57 3.70 -10.07
CA LYS A 66 13.53 2.81 -11.23
C LYS A 66 12.11 2.31 -11.49
N SER A 67 11.35 1.96 -10.44
CA SER A 67 9.93 1.59 -10.52
C SER A 67 9.09 2.71 -11.14
N LEU A 68 9.27 3.95 -10.69
CA LEU A 68 8.57 5.11 -11.24
C LEU A 68 8.91 5.32 -12.73
N THR A 69 10.17 5.13 -13.10
CA THR A 69 10.59 5.24 -14.51
C THR A 69 9.94 4.17 -15.38
N GLN A 70 9.88 2.94 -14.89
CA GLN A 70 9.27 1.81 -15.60
C GLN A 70 7.76 1.97 -15.71
N SER A 71 7.06 2.37 -14.65
CA SER A 71 5.61 2.64 -14.68
C SER A 71 5.25 3.69 -15.74
N ARG A 72 6.01 4.79 -15.81
CA ARG A 72 5.83 5.81 -16.85
C ARG A 72 6.11 5.29 -18.26
N LYS A 73 7.11 4.43 -18.41
CA LYS A 73 7.43 3.78 -19.70
C LYS A 73 6.31 2.83 -20.11
N PHE A 74 5.80 2.05 -19.17
CA PHE A 74 4.71 1.11 -19.39
C PHE A 74 3.44 1.84 -19.86
N THR A 75 3.01 2.91 -19.20
CA THR A 75 1.88 3.75 -19.62
C THR A 75 2.02 4.22 -21.07
N ARG A 76 3.21 4.73 -21.44
CA ARG A 76 3.48 5.15 -22.82
C ARG A 76 3.41 3.99 -23.82
N THR A 77 3.80 2.79 -23.40
CA THR A 77 3.72 1.59 -24.24
C THR A 77 2.27 1.23 -24.50
N ILE A 78 1.42 1.21 -23.48
CA ILE A 78 -0.02 0.96 -23.64
C ILE A 78 -0.66 2.01 -24.56
N ASP A 79 -0.36 3.30 -24.38
CA ASP A 79 -0.85 4.36 -25.23
C ASP A 79 -0.50 4.15 -26.72
N LYS A 80 0.71 3.63 -27.00
CA LYS A 80 1.12 3.30 -28.36
C LYS A 80 0.32 2.13 -28.94
N TYR A 81 0.04 1.10 -28.13
CA TYR A 81 -0.77 -0.05 -28.56
C TYR A 81 -2.21 0.38 -28.86
N LEU A 82 -2.82 1.15 -27.97
CA LEU A 82 -4.18 1.66 -28.16
C LEU A 82 -4.31 2.59 -29.40
N LYS A 83 -3.27 3.39 -29.71
CA LYS A 83 -3.30 4.28 -30.86
C LYS A 83 -3.04 3.59 -32.20
N ARG A 84 -2.07 2.65 -32.24
CA ARG A 84 -1.58 2.05 -33.49
C ARG A 84 -2.34 0.82 -33.94
N ASN A 85 -2.84 0.03 -33.00
CA ASN A 85 -3.36 -1.31 -33.26
C ASN A 85 -4.86 -1.45 -32.98
N ASN A 86 -5.58 -0.36 -32.73
CA ASN A 86 -6.98 -0.42 -32.33
C ASN A 86 -7.87 -1.18 -33.35
N ALA A 87 -7.59 -1.04 -34.65
CA ALA A 87 -8.34 -1.75 -35.70
C ALA A 87 -8.02 -3.26 -35.81
N LEU A 88 -6.90 -3.70 -35.23
CA LEU A 88 -6.44 -5.10 -35.29
C LEU A 88 -6.70 -5.86 -34.00
N LEU A 89 -7.14 -5.17 -32.94
CA LEU A 89 -7.38 -5.76 -31.62
C LEU A 89 -8.86 -6.12 -31.47
N SER A 90 -9.11 -7.24 -30.76
CA SER A 90 -10.47 -7.56 -30.32
C SER A 90 -10.98 -6.50 -29.34
N GLN A 91 -12.28 -6.33 -29.24
CA GLN A 91 -12.89 -5.41 -28.27
C GLN A 91 -12.46 -5.71 -26.82
N SER A 92 -12.37 -7.00 -26.48
CA SER A 92 -11.89 -7.43 -25.15
C SER A 92 -10.42 -7.06 -24.91
N ALA A 93 -9.55 -7.17 -25.91
CA ALA A 93 -8.15 -6.77 -25.80
C ALA A 93 -8.01 -5.24 -25.63
N VAL A 94 -8.83 -4.46 -26.35
CA VAL A 94 -8.88 -3.00 -26.18
C VAL A 94 -9.32 -2.65 -24.76
N GLY A 95 -10.38 -3.27 -24.25
CA GLY A 95 -10.86 -3.08 -22.88
C GLY A 95 -9.79 -3.39 -21.85
N ALA A 96 -9.12 -4.54 -21.94
CA ALA A 96 -8.02 -4.91 -21.04
C ALA A 96 -6.85 -3.91 -21.07
N LEU A 97 -6.48 -3.40 -22.25
CA LEU A 97 -5.46 -2.35 -22.37
C LEU A 97 -5.90 -1.00 -21.77
N GLN A 98 -7.17 -0.65 -21.89
CA GLN A 98 -7.73 0.56 -21.25
C GLN A 98 -7.69 0.46 -19.74
N ASP A 99 -8.05 -0.70 -19.16
CA ASP A 99 -7.93 -0.96 -17.74
C ASP A 99 -6.46 -0.89 -17.30
N CYS A 100 -5.56 -1.54 -18.01
CA CYS A 100 -4.12 -1.46 -17.75
C CYS A 100 -3.60 -0.01 -17.76
N ARG A 101 -4.08 0.81 -18.69
CA ARG A 101 -3.72 2.24 -18.75
C ARG A 101 -4.17 2.99 -17.51
N TYR A 102 -5.39 2.73 -17.06
CA TYR A 102 -5.93 3.32 -15.84
C TYR A 102 -5.15 2.88 -14.60
N LEU A 103 -4.94 1.58 -14.43
CA LEU A 103 -4.19 0.98 -13.32
C LEU A 103 -2.74 1.47 -13.29
N ALA A 104 -2.07 1.57 -14.44
CA ALA A 104 -0.71 2.11 -14.54
C ALA A 104 -0.64 3.61 -14.18
N SER A 105 -1.68 4.38 -14.44
CA SER A 105 -1.78 5.77 -13.97
C SER A 105 -1.86 5.85 -12.45
N LEU A 106 -2.69 5.01 -11.82
CA LEU A 106 -2.78 4.93 -10.35
C LEU A 106 -1.44 4.48 -9.74
N THR A 107 -0.83 3.44 -10.32
CA THR A 107 0.50 2.94 -9.92
C THR A 107 1.56 4.05 -9.98
N THR A 108 1.54 4.87 -11.03
CA THR A 108 2.46 6.01 -11.16
C THR A 108 2.26 7.03 -10.03
N ASP A 109 1.01 7.38 -9.70
CA ASP A 109 0.70 8.29 -8.59
C ASP A 109 1.18 7.71 -7.24
N TYR A 110 0.98 6.41 -7.00
CA TYR A 110 1.43 5.74 -5.78
C TYR A 110 2.96 5.73 -5.66
N LEU A 111 3.66 5.47 -6.76
CA LEU A 111 5.12 5.48 -6.80
C LEU A 111 5.70 6.89 -6.64
N ILE A 112 5.04 7.94 -7.16
CA ILE A 112 5.44 9.33 -6.93
C ILE A 112 5.36 9.63 -5.44
N THR A 113 4.22 9.41 -4.79
CA THR A 113 4.02 9.67 -3.36
C THR A 113 5.03 8.89 -2.52
N SER A 114 5.26 7.62 -2.85
CA SER A 114 6.22 6.76 -2.15
C SER A 114 7.65 7.27 -2.30
N PHE A 115 8.07 7.62 -3.52
CA PHE A 115 9.41 8.11 -3.80
C PHE A 115 9.68 9.47 -3.13
N GLU A 116 8.75 10.41 -3.23
CA GLU A 116 8.86 11.72 -2.58
C GLU A 116 8.99 11.56 -1.06
N THR A 117 8.16 10.72 -0.44
CA THR A 117 8.23 10.46 1.00
C THR A 117 9.60 9.95 1.43
N VAL A 118 10.19 8.98 0.72
CA VAL A 118 11.50 8.43 1.12
C VAL A 118 12.65 9.33 0.74
N ASN A 119 12.48 10.21 -0.25
CA ASN A 119 13.53 11.11 -0.70
C ASN A 119 13.77 12.29 0.25
N ILE A 120 12.71 12.81 0.87
CA ILE A 120 12.79 13.90 1.87
C ILE A 120 13.14 13.38 3.27
N THR A 121 12.98 12.07 3.52
CA THR A 121 13.31 11.49 4.83
C THR A 121 14.81 11.36 4.97
N THR A 122 15.40 11.99 6.00
CA THR A 122 16.82 11.91 6.28
C THR A 122 17.30 10.47 6.47
N SER A 123 18.57 10.20 6.15
CA SER A 123 19.14 8.84 6.07
C SER A 123 19.05 8.02 7.37
N SER A 124 18.84 8.67 8.52
CA SER A 124 18.87 8.01 9.83
C SER A 124 17.51 7.73 10.45
N LYS A 125 16.40 8.31 9.92
CA LYS A 125 15.07 8.20 10.56
C LYS A 125 14.17 7.16 9.89
N THR A 126 13.50 6.36 10.69
CA THR A 126 12.31 5.60 10.27
C THR A 126 11.13 6.56 10.13
N LEU A 127 10.14 6.18 9.33
CA LEU A 127 8.88 6.91 9.25
C LEU A 127 8.04 6.68 10.52
N SER A 128 7.06 7.54 10.78
CA SER A 128 6.01 7.23 11.75
C SER A 128 5.24 5.98 11.29
N PHE A 129 4.61 5.25 12.23
CA PHE A 129 3.83 4.06 11.89
C PHE A 129 2.75 4.35 10.85
N SER A 130 1.99 5.44 11.04
CA SER A 130 0.92 5.83 10.10
C SER A 130 1.47 6.11 8.70
N LYS A 131 2.59 6.84 8.58
CA LYS A 131 3.18 7.15 7.28
C LYS A 131 3.82 5.93 6.62
N ALA A 132 4.43 5.04 7.42
CA ALA A 132 4.99 3.79 6.93
C ALA A 132 3.88 2.85 6.41
N ASP A 133 2.77 2.75 7.13
CA ASP A 133 1.59 1.97 6.75
C ASP A 133 0.95 2.50 5.46
N GLU A 134 0.79 3.81 5.34
CA GLU A 134 0.32 4.46 4.11
C GLU A 134 1.19 4.08 2.91
N ILE A 135 2.50 4.23 3.00
CA ILE A 135 3.39 3.93 1.88
C ILE A 135 3.45 2.43 1.57
N GLN A 136 3.41 1.54 2.58
CA GLN A 136 3.29 0.10 2.35
C GLN A 136 1.99 -0.24 1.61
N THR A 137 0.88 0.38 1.97
CA THR A 137 -0.41 0.22 1.30
C THR A 137 -0.34 0.67 -0.15
N LEU A 138 0.24 1.84 -0.44
CA LEU A 138 0.40 2.34 -1.80
C LEU A 138 1.28 1.42 -2.65
N LEU A 139 2.39 0.93 -2.11
CA LEU A 139 3.28 0.01 -2.84
C LEU A 139 2.64 -1.38 -3.04
N SER A 140 1.84 -1.84 -2.09
CA SER A 140 1.06 -3.08 -2.24
C SER A 140 -0.04 -2.92 -3.29
N ALA A 141 -0.74 -1.79 -3.30
CA ALA A 141 -1.75 -1.47 -4.31
C ALA A 141 -1.13 -1.37 -5.72
N ALA A 142 0.10 -0.83 -5.84
CA ALA A 142 0.83 -0.84 -7.10
C ALA A 142 1.04 -2.27 -7.64
N LEU A 143 1.42 -3.21 -6.77
CA LEU A 143 1.56 -4.64 -7.15
C LEU A 143 0.23 -5.26 -7.56
N THR A 144 -0.85 -4.98 -6.85
CA THR A 144 -2.20 -5.44 -7.20
C THR A 144 -2.64 -4.91 -8.55
N ASN A 145 -2.39 -3.64 -8.84
CA ASN A 145 -2.71 -3.04 -10.14
C ASN A 145 -1.97 -3.73 -11.29
N GLU A 146 -0.67 -4.03 -11.12
CA GLU A 146 0.11 -4.75 -12.12
C GLU A 146 -0.43 -6.16 -12.36
N GLN A 147 -0.77 -6.88 -11.29
CA GLN A 147 -1.34 -8.23 -11.38
C GLN A 147 -2.71 -8.20 -12.07
N THR A 148 -3.59 -7.28 -11.71
CA THR A 148 -4.92 -7.12 -12.34
C THR A 148 -4.80 -6.82 -13.84
N CYS A 149 -3.86 -5.94 -14.21
CA CYS A 149 -3.56 -5.66 -15.61
C CYS A 149 -3.06 -6.92 -16.35
N LEU A 150 -2.13 -7.65 -15.75
CA LEU A 150 -1.59 -8.89 -16.34
C LEU A 150 -2.66 -9.96 -16.54
N ASP A 151 -3.53 -10.14 -15.55
CA ASP A 151 -4.64 -11.11 -15.64
C ASP A 151 -5.64 -10.70 -16.72
N GLY A 152 -5.98 -9.41 -16.81
CA GLY A 152 -6.84 -8.88 -17.86
C GLY A 152 -6.27 -9.11 -19.28
N ILE A 153 -4.98 -8.85 -19.46
CA ILE A 153 -4.30 -9.11 -20.75
C ILE A 153 -4.25 -10.60 -21.06
N ASN A 154 -3.91 -11.45 -20.12
CA ASN A 154 -3.83 -12.88 -20.33
C ASN A 154 -5.19 -13.48 -20.68
N THR A 155 -6.27 -12.97 -20.12
CA THR A 155 -7.63 -13.41 -20.40
C THR A 155 -8.13 -12.91 -21.74
N ALA A 156 -7.95 -11.63 -22.05
CA ALA A 156 -8.55 -10.96 -23.20
C ALA A 156 -7.69 -11.04 -24.49
N ALA A 157 -6.38 -11.21 -24.35
CA ALA A 157 -5.42 -11.12 -25.46
C ALA A 157 -4.38 -12.23 -25.48
N SER A 158 -4.67 -13.40 -24.89
CA SER A 158 -3.75 -14.54 -24.78
C SER A 158 -3.21 -15.03 -26.12
N SER A 159 -3.99 -14.94 -27.19
CA SER A 159 -3.61 -15.33 -28.56
C SER A 159 -2.77 -14.27 -29.29
N SER A 160 -2.71 -13.03 -28.79
CA SER A 160 -1.96 -11.95 -29.44
C SER A 160 -0.49 -11.98 -29.05
N TRP A 161 0.35 -12.50 -29.95
CA TRP A 161 1.81 -12.53 -29.78
C TRP A 161 2.40 -11.12 -29.52
N THR A 162 1.89 -10.12 -30.21
CA THR A 162 2.36 -8.73 -30.07
C THR A 162 2.09 -8.14 -28.69
N ILE A 163 0.89 -8.35 -28.14
CA ILE A 163 0.53 -7.89 -26.80
C ILE A 163 1.30 -8.67 -25.74
N ARG A 164 1.41 -10.00 -25.90
CA ARG A 164 2.16 -10.84 -24.98
C ARG A 164 3.61 -10.37 -24.83
N ASN A 165 4.31 -10.19 -25.93
CA ASN A 165 5.73 -9.82 -25.91
C ASN A 165 5.95 -8.32 -25.63
N GLY A 166 5.07 -7.45 -26.11
CA GLY A 166 5.24 -6.01 -26.01
C GLY A 166 4.65 -5.38 -24.75
N VAL A 167 3.72 -6.07 -24.09
CA VAL A 167 3.03 -5.57 -22.90
C VAL A 167 3.16 -6.52 -21.71
N ALA A 168 2.72 -7.79 -21.83
CA ALA A 168 2.69 -8.71 -20.71
C ALA A 168 4.08 -9.10 -20.17
N LEU A 169 5.05 -9.39 -21.02
CA LEU A 169 6.40 -9.75 -20.58
C LEU A 169 7.14 -8.58 -19.88
N PRO A 170 7.13 -7.33 -20.40
CA PRO A 170 7.64 -6.19 -19.65
C PRO A 170 6.97 -6.01 -18.30
N LEU A 171 5.65 -6.17 -18.21
CA LEU A 171 4.87 -6.03 -16.99
C LEU A 171 5.30 -7.02 -15.90
N ILE A 172 5.58 -8.28 -16.25
CA ILE A 172 6.10 -9.29 -15.32
C ILE A 172 7.42 -8.83 -14.66
N ASN A 173 8.30 -8.18 -15.42
CA ASN A 173 9.54 -7.65 -14.88
C ASN A 173 9.30 -6.41 -13.99
N ASP A 174 8.34 -5.57 -14.34
CA ASP A 174 7.97 -4.40 -13.54
C ASP A 174 7.33 -4.84 -12.21
N THR A 175 6.49 -5.87 -12.20
CA THR A 175 5.94 -6.49 -10.99
C THR A 175 7.05 -6.99 -10.04
N LYS A 176 8.08 -7.64 -10.56
CA LYS A 176 9.25 -8.06 -9.76
C LYS A 176 9.99 -6.86 -9.17
N LEU A 177 10.16 -5.80 -9.95
CA LEU A 177 10.82 -4.58 -9.47
C LEU A 177 10.03 -3.89 -8.35
N PHE A 178 8.71 -3.82 -8.48
CA PHE A 178 7.84 -3.23 -7.44
C PHE A 178 7.84 -4.07 -6.17
N SER A 179 7.85 -5.39 -6.29
CA SER A 179 8.00 -6.32 -5.17
C SER A 179 9.34 -6.13 -4.42
N VAL A 180 10.44 -5.95 -5.15
CA VAL A 180 11.74 -5.59 -4.57
C VAL A 180 11.67 -4.23 -3.86
N SER A 181 11.01 -3.24 -4.46
CA SER A 181 10.86 -1.90 -3.88
C SER A 181 10.08 -1.90 -2.58
N LEU A 182 8.96 -2.66 -2.53
CA LEU A 182 8.17 -2.85 -1.31
C LEU A 182 8.99 -3.53 -0.20
N ALA A 183 9.75 -4.58 -0.53
CA ALA A 183 10.57 -5.29 0.45
C ALA A 183 11.70 -4.39 1.03
N LEU A 184 12.36 -3.62 0.18
CA LEU A 184 13.40 -2.68 0.60
C LEU A 184 12.82 -1.51 1.39
N PHE A 185 11.65 -0.99 1.00
CA PHE A 185 10.94 0.02 1.76
C PHE A 185 10.59 -0.48 3.16
N THR A 186 9.98 -1.66 3.25
CA THR A 186 9.61 -2.29 4.54
C THR A 186 10.82 -2.44 5.46
N LYS A 187 11.97 -2.85 4.92
CA LYS A 187 13.19 -3.02 5.70
C LYS A 187 13.84 -1.68 6.11
N GLY A 188 13.77 -0.66 5.25
CA GLY A 188 14.48 0.60 5.45
C GLY A 188 13.74 1.64 6.27
N TRP A 189 12.41 1.71 6.18
CA TRP A 189 11.64 2.84 6.74
C TRP A 189 10.54 2.43 7.72
N VAL A 190 10.11 1.16 7.71
CA VAL A 190 9.07 0.72 8.66
C VAL A 190 9.66 0.52 10.03
N PRO A 191 9.08 1.13 11.08
CA PRO A 191 9.53 0.94 12.45
C PRO A 191 9.44 -0.53 12.86
N LYS A 192 10.49 -1.06 13.48
CA LYS A 192 10.42 -2.40 14.07
C LYS A 192 9.53 -2.35 15.30
N LYS A 193 8.44 -3.11 15.31
CA LYS A 193 7.67 -3.31 16.55
C LYS A 193 8.60 -3.88 17.62
N LYS A 194 8.76 -3.21 18.76
CA LYS A 194 9.29 -3.85 19.95
C LYS A 194 8.38 -5.05 20.20
N LYS A 195 8.95 -6.27 20.31
CA LYS A 195 8.20 -7.47 20.68
C LYS A 195 7.59 -7.23 22.06
N GLN A 196 6.40 -6.67 22.13
CA GLN A 196 5.52 -6.97 23.24
C GLN A 196 4.99 -8.37 22.96
N VAL A 197 5.41 -9.30 23.76
CA VAL A 197 4.83 -10.65 23.81
C VAL A 197 3.45 -10.49 24.40
N ALA A 198 2.49 -10.10 23.59
CA ALA A 198 1.10 -10.29 23.91
C ALA A 198 0.77 -11.73 23.52
N SER A 199 0.78 -12.60 24.49
CA SER A 199 0.19 -13.93 24.39
C SER A 199 -1.30 -13.76 24.11
N TYR A 200 -1.69 -13.81 22.84
CA TYR A 200 -3.10 -13.94 22.49
C TYR A 200 -3.55 -15.37 22.81
N SER A 201 -4.03 -15.56 24.02
CA SER A 201 -4.84 -16.72 24.36
C SER A 201 -6.19 -16.57 23.63
N TRP A 202 -6.49 -17.48 22.73
CA TRP A 202 -7.82 -17.69 22.15
C TRP A 202 -8.73 -18.38 23.17
N ALA A 203 -8.79 -17.87 24.42
CA ALA A 203 -9.78 -18.32 25.36
C ALA A 203 -11.12 -17.68 25.00
N HIS A 204 -12.10 -18.51 24.71
CA HIS A 204 -13.51 -18.08 24.63
C HIS A 204 -13.82 -17.24 25.87
N PRO A 205 -14.48 -16.07 25.72
CA PRO A 205 -14.88 -15.27 26.86
C PRO A 205 -15.90 -16.09 27.65
N LYS A 206 -15.50 -16.55 28.83
CA LYS A 206 -16.45 -17.01 29.84
C LYS A 206 -17.32 -15.80 30.21
N ASN A 207 -18.63 -15.98 30.18
CA ASN A 207 -19.61 -15.01 30.63
C ASN A 207 -19.23 -14.47 32.01
N THR A 208 -18.70 -13.28 32.04
CA THR A 208 -18.65 -12.47 33.27
C THR A 208 -19.35 -11.17 32.95
N HIS A 209 -20.46 -10.95 33.58
CA HIS A 209 -21.19 -9.68 33.61
C HIS A 209 -20.23 -8.61 34.17
N SER A 210 -19.55 -7.91 33.30
CA SER A 210 -18.79 -6.72 33.65
C SER A 210 -19.52 -5.52 33.05
N HIS A 211 -20.11 -4.71 33.94
CA HIS A 211 -20.66 -3.40 33.61
C HIS A 211 -19.50 -2.48 33.19
N THR A 212 -19.11 -2.53 31.90
CA THR A 212 -18.23 -1.54 31.32
C THR A 212 -19.06 -0.36 30.84
N LYS A 213 -18.75 0.83 31.37
CA LYS A 213 -19.40 2.10 31.01
C LYS A 213 -19.34 2.34 29.50
N PRO A 214 -20.42 2.87 28.89
CA PRO A 214 -20.47 3.08 27.44
C PRO A 214 -19.45 4.15 27.00
N PHE A 215 -18.78 3.87 25.89
CA PHE A 215 -17.85 4.76 25.20
C PHE A 215 -18.50 6.12 24.92
N ARG A 216 -17.92 7.16 25.50
CA ARG A 216 -18.20 8.54 25.11
C ARG A 216 -17.03 9.02 24.27
N HIS A 217 -17.25 9.32 23.00
CA HIS A 217 -16.62 10.42 22.27
C HIS A 217 -16.74 10.21 20.76
N PHE A 218 -17.95 10.33 20.26
CA PHE A 218 -18.21 10.99 19.00
C PHE A 218 -18.67 12.41 19.31
N ARG A 219 -18.27 13.38 18.53
CA ARG A 219 -18.82 14.73 18.62
C ARG A 219 -20.32 14.60 18.34
N ASN A 220 -21.16 14.69 19.37
CA ASN A 220 -22.58 14.36 19.45
C ASN A 220 -22.96 12.87 19.69
N GLY A 221 -22.06 12.06 20.21
CA GLY A 221 -22.42 10.99 21.13
C GLY A 221 -22.94 9.69 20.60
N ALA A 222 -23.16 9.45 19.31
CA ALA A 222 -23.68 8.17 18.89
C ALA A 222 -23.09 7.71 17.55
N LEU A 223 -22.33 6.62 17.58
CA LEU A 223 -22.34 5.65 16.49
C LEU A 223 -23.80 5.30 16.18
N PRO A 224 -24.18 5.04 14.91
CA PRO A 224 -25.53 4.63 14.60
C PRO A 224 -26.00 3.57 15.59
N LEU A 225 -27.07 3.86 16.29
CA LEU A 225 -27.56 3.13 17.48
C LEU A 225 -27.86 1.65 17.25
N LYS A 226 -27.73 1.14 16.02
CA LYS A 226 -28.08 -0.21 15.60
C LYS A 226 -26.90 -1.08 15.15
N MET A 227 -25.67 -0.68 15.41
CA MET A 227 -24.55 -1.61 15.22
C MET A 227 -24.73 -2.82 16.13
N THR A 228 -24.57 -4.02 15.57
CA THR A 228 -24.51 -5.23 16.39
C THR A 228 -23.32 -5.15 17.35
N GLU A 229 -23.41 -5.82 18.51
CA GLU A 229 -22.29 -5.89 19.46
C GLU A 229 -21.00 -6.41 18.80
N HIS A 230 -21.14 -7.35 17.87
CA HIS A 230 -20.00 -7.89 17.11
C HIS A 230 -19.34 -6.83 16.22
N THR A 231 -20.12 -6.10 15.43
CA THR A 231 -19.61 -5.03 14.56
C THR A 231 -18.97 -3.91 15.37
N ARG A 232 -19.58 -3.57 16.51
CA ARG A 232 -19.00 -2.61 17.46
C ARG A 232 -17.68 -3.12 18.03
N ALA A 233 -17.60 -4.39 18.44
CA ALA A 233 -16.38 -4.99 18.98
C ALA A 233 -15.26 -5.03 17.93
N VAL A 234 -15.55 -5.34 16.67
CA VAL A 234 -14.60 -5.30 15.56
C VAL A 234 -14.11 -3.87 15.34
N TYR A 235 -15.00 -2.89 15.29
CA TYR A 235 -14.66 -1.48 15.17
C TYR A 235 -13.76 -1.01 16.32
N GLU A 236 -14.13 -1.30 17.55
CA GLU A 236 -13.36 -0.96 18.73
C GLU A 236 -11.99 -1.66 18.77
N SER A 237 -11.92 -2.91 18.28
CA SER A 237 -10.65 -3.65 18.19
C SER A 237 -9.70 -3.05 17.17
N LEU A 238 -10.22 -2.55 16.03
CA LEU A 238 -9.43 -1.85 15.00
C LEU A 238 -8.94 -0.49 15.53
N SER A 239 -9.78 0.22 16.26
CA SER A 239 -9.42 1.47 16.93
C SER A 239 -8.30 1.25 17.93
N ARG A 240 -8.39 0.22 18.78
CA ARG A 240 -7.33 -0.11 19.76
C ARG A 240 -6.01 -0.51 19.12
N ARG A 241 -5.99 -1.16 17.94
CA ARG A 241 -4.74 -1.51 17.26
C ARG A 241 -3.99 -0.30 16.70
N LYS A 242 -4.70 0.73 16.29
CA LYS A 242 -4.08 2.00 15.84
C LYS A 242 -3.48 2.83 16.97
N LEU A 243 -3.84 2.54 18.18
CA LEU A 243 -3.70 3.41 19.36
C LEU A 243 -2.64 2.95 20.36
N ALA A 244 -1.99 1.82 20.12
CA ALA A 244 -0.94 1.31 21.01
C ALA A 244 0.42 2.03 20.88
N ASP A 245 0.52 3.04 20.03
CA ASP A 245 1.82 3.65 19.68
C ASP A 245 1.98 5.15 20.01
N ASP A 246 1.00 5.79 20.64
CA ASP A 246 1.14 7.20 21.07
C ASP A 246 0.78 7.36 22.54
N ASP A 247 1.81 7.55 23.36
CA ASP A 247 1.75 7.54 24.84
C ASP A 247 1.01 8.75 25.47
N ASN A 248 0.32 9.59 24.72
CA ASN A 248 -0.25 10.83 25.28
C ASN A 248 -1.56 11.36 24.69
N ASP A 249 -2.35 10.59 23.95
CA ASP A 249 -3.67 11.16 23.60
C ASP A 249 -4.78 10.11 23.51
N VAL A 250 -5.94 10.55 23.99
CA VAL A 250 -7.19 9.82 24.08
C VAL A 250 -7.59 9.30 22.71
N ASN A 251 -7.59 8.01 22.59
CA ASN A 251 -7.87 7.16 21.46
C ASN A 251 -9.23 7.40 20.77
N THR A 252 -9.43 8.54 20.14
CA THR A 252 -10.66 8.85 19.40
C THR A 252 -10.41 8.80 17.90
N VAL A 253 -11.10 7.89 17.19
CA VAL A 253 -11.23 7.99 15.74
C VAL A 253 -12.10 9.22 15.46
N LEU A 254 -11.51 10.23 14.82
CA LEU A 254 -12.26 11.40 14.40
C LEU A 254 -13.22 11.01 13.27
N VAL A 255 -14.45 11.46 13.38
CA VAL A 255 -15.49 11.25 12.38
C VAL A 255 -15.98 12.61 11.92
N SER A 256 -15.88 12.88 10.63
CA SER A 256 -16.34 14.13 10.03
C SER A 256 -17.84 14.15 9.83
N ASP A 257 -18.40 13.01 9.39
CA ASP A 257 -19.85 12.84 9.15
C ASP A 257 -20.20 11.36 9.12
N ILE A 258 -21.50 11.05 9.30
CA ILE A 258 -22.04 9.69 9.25
C ILE A 258 -23.30 9.69 8.37
N VAL A 259 -23.30 8.82 7.37
CA VAL A 259 -24.49 8.56 6.55
C VAL A 259 -24.89 7.09 6.68
N THR A 260 -26.20 6.85 6.61
CA THR A 260 -26.78 5.50 6.71
C THR A 260 -27.36 5.09 5.36
N VAL A 261 -26.98 3.90 4.90
CA VAL A 261 -27.57 3.25 3.73
C VAL A 261 -28.56 2.22 4.21
N ASN A 262 -29.80 2.35 3.72
CA ASN A 262 -30.87 1.42 4.04
C ASN A 262 -31.85 1.29 2.85
N GLN A 263 -31.97 0.08 2.30
CA GLN A 263 -32.79 -0.21 1.11
C GLN A 263 -34.28 0.12 1.27
N ASN A 264 -34.78 0.17 2.50
CA ASN A 264 -36.18 0.52 2.77
C ASN A 264 -36.47 2.04 2.80
N GLY A 265 -35.45 2.87 2.54
CA GLY A 265 -35.58 4.33 2.50
C GLY A 265 -35.60 5.02 3.87
N THR A 266 -35.35 4.33 4.97
CA THR A 266 -35.26 4.95 6.32
C THR A 266 -33.87 5.51 6.63
N GLY A 267 -32.88 5.32 5.73
CA GLY A 267 -31.54 5.89 5.80
C GLY A 267 -31.42 7.20 5.01
N ASN A 268 -30.20 7.74 4.96
CA ASN A 268 -29.87 8.89 4.12
C ASN A 268 -29.87 8.51 2.64
N PHE A 269 -29.49 7.26 2.32
CA PHE A 269 -29.39 6.72 0.97
C PHE A 269 -29.98 5.30 0.92
N THR A 270 -30.40 4.88 -0.27
CA THR A 270 -30.88 3.51 -0.51
C THR A 270 -29.81 2.61 -1.10
N THR A 271 -28.74 3.19 -1.68
CA THR A 271 -27.63 2.47 -2.30
C THR A 271 -26.27 2.88 -1.70
N ILE A 272 -25.33 1.93 -1.72
CA ILE A 272 -23.94 2.20 -1.28
C ILE A 272 -23.27 3.19 -2.24
N THR A 273 -23.54 3.05 -3.53
CA THR A 273 -23.00 3.94 -4.57
C THR A 273 -23.38 5.40 -4.35
N GLU A 274 -24.63 5.69 -4.00
CA GLU A 274 -25.07 7.05 -3.66
C GLU A 274 -24.34 7.60 -2.43
N ALA A 275 -24.20 6.79 -1.39
CA ALA A 275 -23.50 7.20 -0.17
C ALA A 275 -22.01 7.48 -0.45
N VAL A 276 -21.32 6.66 -1.27
CA VAL A 276 -19.94 6.90 -1.70
C VAL A 276 -19.83 8.20 -2.50
N ASN A 277 -20.78 8.45 -3.40
CA ASN A 277 -20.79 9.65 -4.22
C ASN A 277 -21.00 10.93 -3.39
N SER A 278 -21.79 10.88 -2.32
CA SER A 278 -22.03 12.01 -1.41
C SER A 278 -20.82 12.38 -0.57
N ALA A 279 -19.89 11.46 -0.37
CA ALA A 279 -18.69 11.72 0.42
C ALA A 279 -17.83 12.84 -0.17
N PRO A 280 -17.19 13.67 0.67
CA PRO A 280 -16.36 14.78 0.20
C PRO A 280 -15.13 14.28 -0.58
N ASN A 281 -14.64 15.13 -1.50
CA ASN A 281 -13.49 14.82 -2.32
C ASN A 281 -12.20 15.42 -1.73
N LYS A 282 -11.07 14.71 -1.90
CA LYS A 282 -9.71 15.19 -1.59
C LYS A 282 -9.53 15.69 -0.16
N THR A 283 -10.22 15.10 0.81
CA THR A 283 -10.05 15.42 2.23
C THR A 283 -8.61 15.09 2.66
N ASP A 284 -8.09 15.85 3.61
CA ASP A 284 -6.75 15.66 4.20
C ASP A 284 -6.76 14.81 5.48
N GLY A 285 -7.95 14.43 5.95
CA GLY A 285 -8.15 13.62 7.16
C GLY A 285 -8.16 14.41 8.46
N THR A 286 -7.94 15.72 8.44
CA THR A 286 -7.95 16.55 9.67
C THR A 286 -9.29 16.55 10.35
N ALA A 287 -10.40 16.48 9.60
CA ALA A 287 -11.75 16.37 10.13
C ALA A 287 -12.15 14.92 10.51
N GLY A 288 -11.30 13.93 10.20
CA GLY A 288 -11.59 12.52 10.46
C GLY A 288 -12.21 11.79 9.27
N TYR A 289 -12.82 10.63 9.54
CA TYR A 289 -13.42 9.76 8.54
C TYR A 289 -14.87 10.17 8.22
N PHE A 290 -15.23 10.10 6.95
CA PHE A 290 -16.62 10.06 6.52
C PHE A 290 -17.11 8.61 6.64
N VAL A 291 -18.07 8.37 7.53
CA VAL A 291 -18.55 7.02 7.84
C VAL A 291 -19.80 6.71 7.01
N ILE A 292 -19.76 5.60 6.31
CA ILE A 292 -20.90 5.02 5.59
C ILE A 292 -21.34 3.78 6.37
N TYR A 293 -22.47 3.88 7.06
CA TYR A 293 -23.07 2.74 7.75
C TYR A 293 -24.08 2.06 6.84
N VAL A 294 -23.84 0.79 6.53
CA VAL A 294 -24.67 -0.01 5.62
C VAL A 294 -25.46 -1.02 6.46
N THR A 295 -26.77 -0.88 6.52
CA THR A 295 -27.64 -1.78 7.29
C THR A 295 -27.69 -3.18 6.68
N SER A 296 -28.21 -4.13 7.43
CA SER A 296 -28.45 -5.50 6.94
C SER A 296 -29.26 -5.48 5.65
N GLY A 297 -28.84 -6.25 4.66
CA GLY A 297 -29.48 -6.35 3.36
C GLY A 297 -28.55 -6.96 2.31
N VAL A 298 -29.11 -7.28 1.15
CA VAL A 298 -28.35 -7.73 -0.03
C VAL A 298 -28.34 -6.60 -1.03
N TYR A 299 -27.18 -5.96 -1.19
CA TYR A 299 -26.96 -4.83 -2.09
C TYR A 299 -26.35 -5.35 -3.39
N GLU A 300 -27.16 -5.43 -4.44
CA GLU A 300 -26.73 -5.86 -5.76
C GLU A 300 -26.14 -4.64 -6.52
N GLU A 301 -24.89 -4.34 -6.22
CA GLU A 301 -24.19 -3.18 -6.74
C GLU A 301 -22.74 -3.51 -7.13
N ASN A 302 -22.22 -2.85 -8.16
CA ASN A 302 -20.78 -2.77 -8.40
C ASN A 302 -20.29 -1.41 -7.90
N VAL A 303 -19.77 -1.39 -6.70
CA VAL A 303 -19.38 -0.16 -6.00
C VAL A 303 -17.99 0.29 -6.45
N VAL A 304 -17.88 1.51 -6.93
CA VAL A 304 -16.59 2.11 -7.34
C VAL A 304 -16.25 3.28 -6.43
N ILE A 305 -15.14 3.20 -5.73
CA ILE A 305 -14.60 4.30 -4.92
C ILE A 305 -13.49 4.99 -5.70
N ALA A 306 -13.76 6.22 -6.18
CA ALA A 306 -12.79 7.00 -6.91
C ALA A 306 -11.60 7.41 -6.02
N LYS A 307 -10.38 7.52 -6.59
CA LYS A 307 -9.13 7.84 -5.86
C LYS A 307 -9.16 9.16 -5.07
N ASN A 308 -10.06 10.06 -5.40
CA ASN A 308 -10.25 11.34 -4.69
C ASN A 308 -11.19 11.23 -3.48
N LYS A 309 -11.85 10.10 -3.27
CA LYS A 309 -12.62 9.76 -2.07
C LYS A 309 -11.67 9.20 -1.01
N ARG A 310 -11.22 10.05 -0.11
CA ARG A 310 -10.25 9.71 0.95
C ARG A 310 -10.92 9.75 2.31
N TYR A 311 -10.34 9.01 3.26
CA TYR A 311 -10.84 8.96 4.63
C TYR A 311 -12.30 8.50 4.71
N LEU A 312 -12.65 7.49 3.91
CA LEU A 312 -13.91 6.79 4.01
C LEU A 312 -13.79 5.61 4.98
N MET A 313 -14.82 5.41 5.77
CA MET A 313 -14.96 4.22 6.61
C MET A 313 -16.33 3.61 6.33
N MET A 314 -16.36 2.41 5.80
CA MET A 314 -17.61 1.68 5.55
C MET A 314 -17.79 0.59 6.61
N ILE A 315 -18.98 0.53 7.19
CA ILE A 315 -19.31 -0.39 8.27
C ILE A 315 -20.65 -1.05 7.95
N GLY A 316 -20.68 -2.37 7.92
CA GLY A 316 -21.90 -3.15 7.78
C GLY A 316 -22.34 -3.81 9.10
N ASP A 317 -23.52 -4.41 9.13
CA ASP A 317 -24.04 -5.13 10.30
C ASP A 317 -23.34 -6.47 10.57
N GLY A 318 -22.44 -6.90 9.71
CA GLY A 318 -21.62 -8.09 9.89
C GLY A 318 -21.69 -9.08 8.72
N ILE A 319 -20.89 -10.15 8.85
CA ILE A 319 -20.82 -11.22 7.84
C ILE A 319 -22.21 -11.87 7.67
N ASN A 320 -22.62 -12.08 6.42
CA ASN A 320 -23.93 -12.64 6.03
C ASN A 320 -25.14 -11.76 6.43
N ARG A 321 -24.91 -10.56 6.94
CA ARG A 321 -25.99 -9.60 7.24
C ARG A 321 -26.00 -8.44 6.26
N THR A 322 -24.86 -7.80 6.05
CA THR A 322 -24.67 -6.81 4.98
C THR A 322 -23.88 -7.49 3.88
N VAL A 323 -24.53 -7.77 2.78
CA VAL A 323 -23.95 -8.47 1.63
C VAL A 323 -23.94 -7.54 0.43
N VAL A 324 -22.76 -7.29 -0.13
CA VAL A 324 -22.61 -6.60 -1.43
C VAL A 324 -22.34 -7.68 -2.48
N THR A 325 -23.16 -7.73 -3.51
CA THR A 325 -23.08 -8.76 -4.55
C THR A 325 -23.21 -8.16 -5.94
N GLY A 326 -22.68 -8.87 -6.94
CA GLY A 326 -22.77 -8.53 -8.35
C GLY A 326 -22.50 -9.77 -9.20
N ASN A 327 -22.94 -9.74 -10.46
CA ASN A 327 -22.85 -10.86 -11.38
C ASN A 327 -21.96 -10.60 -12.59
N ARG A 328 -21.19 -9.50 -12.63
CA ARG A 328 -20.29 -9.20 -13.73
C ARG A 328 -19.14 -10.20 -13.77
N ASN A 329 -18.87 -10.75 -14.95
CA ASN A 329 -17.76 -11.66 -15.17
C ASN A 329 -17.18 -11.50 -16.59
N VAL A 330 -16.00 -12.11 -16.82
CA VAL A 330 -15.29 -11.96 -18.09
C VAL A 330 -15.99 -12.68 -19.24
N VAL A 331 -16.73 -13.76 -18.95
CA VAL A 331 -17.49 -14.53 -19.97
C VAL A 331 -18.60 -13.67 -20.57
N ASP A 332 -19.21 -12.80 -19.74
CA ASP A 332 -20.27 -11.88 -20.16
C ASP A 332 -19.72 -10.59 -20.80
N GLY A 333 -18.42 -10.55 -21.06
CA GLY A 333 -17.77 -9.43 -21.78
C GLY A 333 -17.22 -8.32 -20.89
N TRP A 334 -17.28 -8.45 -19.57
CA TRP A 334 -16.63 -7.53 -18.65
C TRP A 334 -15.12 -7.78 -18.59
N THR A 335 -14.34 -6.76 -18.33
CA THR A 335 -12.92 -6.93 -18.08
C THR A 335 -12.66 -7.41 -16.64
N THR A 336 -11.50 -7.97 -16.35
CA THR A 336 -11.11 -8.41 -15.01
C THR A 336 -11.28 -7.29 -13.98
N PHE A 337 -10.88 -6.06 -14.32
CA PHE A 337 -11.03 -4.89 -13.45
C PHE A 337 -12.50 -4.50 -13.25
N ASN A 338 -13.30 -4.45 -14.32
CA ASN A 338 -14.69 -4.00 -14.26
C ASN A 338 -15.67 -5.09 -13.80
N SER A 339 -15.21 -6.32 -13.58
CA SER A 339 -16.01 -7.40 -12.99
C SER A 339 -16.01 -7.40 -11.47
N ALA A 340 -15.17 -6.61 -10.82
CA ALA A 340 -15.15 -6.51 -9.37
C ALA A 340 -16.48 -5.96 -8.82
N THR A 341 -16.95 -6.56 -7.74
CA THR A 341 -18.18 -6.12 -7.05
C THR A 341 -17.91 -4.89 -6.17
N PHE A 342 -16.64 -4.81 -5.62
CA PHE A 342 -16.23 -3.72 -4.74
C PHE A 342 -14.74 -3.43 -4.94
#